data_dd930906fd99afbdd904a5cf12755756
#
_entry.id   dd930906fd99afbdd904a5cf12755756
#
_cell.length_a   1.000
_cell.length_b   1.000
_cell.length_c   1.000
_cell.angle_alpha   90.00
_cell.angle_beta   90.00
_cell.angle_gamma   90.00
#
_symmetry.space_group_name_H-M   'P 1'
#
loop_
_entity.id
_entity.type
_entity.pdbx_description
1 polymer ?
#
loop_
_entity_poly.entity_id
_entity_poly.type
_entity_poly.pdbx_seq_one_letter_code
_entity_poly.pdbx_strand_id
1 'polypeptide(L)'
;PALAGPFFPFVFAGNLSANLARNLWAYLIIFCGHFTEHAEMFTEEEIVGETRGQWYLRQLLGSSNLEGGPLFHIMSGNLSHQIEHHLFPDMPSNRYRQAAPRVRAIAERYGLHYNSGRLIRQFGTVLKRIHRLALPGRRRANSAPV
;
A
#
# COMPACT_ATOMS: atom_id res chain seq x y z
N PRO A 1 -15.45 -18.32 21.81
CA PRO A 1 -16.68 -17.83 22.46
C PRO A 1 -17.58 -18.95 22.99
N ALA A 2 -17.69 -20.09 22.29
CA ALA A 2 -18.60 -21.20 22.69
C ALA A 2 -18.39 -21.72 24.11
N LEU A 3 -17.15 -21.70 24.64
CA LEU A 3 -16.81 -22.14 25.99
C LEU A 3 -16.98 -21.07 27.07
N ALA A 4 -17.48 -19.88 26.71
CA ALA A 4 -17.57 -18.75 27.64
C ALA A 4 -18.84 -18.82 28.54
N GLY A 5 -19.69 -19.81 28.37
CA GLY A 5 -20.92 -19.96 29.16
C GLY A 5 -21.78 -18.68 29.18
N PRO A 6 -22.19 -18.18 30.35
CA PRO A 6 -23.02 -16.97 30.47
C PRO A 6 -22.35 -15.69 29.95
N PHE A 7 -21.03 -15.67 29.80
CA PHE A 7 -20.28 -14.55 29.24
C PHE A 7 -20.19 -14.59 27.70
N PHE A 8 -20.79 -15.59 27.06
CA PHE A 8 -20.77 -15.73 25.60
C PHE A 8 -21.08 -14.43 24.84
N PRO A 9 -22.16 -13.66 25.15
CA PRO A 9 -22.47 -12.44 24.40
C PRO A 9 -21.37 -11.39 24.47
N PHE A 10 -20.75 -11.21 25.64
CA PHE A 10 -19.67 -10.23 25.84
C PHE A 10 -18.39 -10.65 25.11
N VAL A 11 -18.02 -11.92 25.21
CA VAL A 11 -16.84 -12.46 24.53
C VAL A 11 -17.04 -12.44 23.01
N PHE A 12 -18.23 -12.76 22.54
CA PHE A 12 -18.57 -12.68 21.12
C PHE A 12 -18.51 -11.23 20.59
N ALA A 13 -19.17 -10.29 21.28
CA ALA A 13 -19.15 -8.88 20.90
C ALA A 13 -17.72 -8.29 20.92
N GLY A 14 -16.94 -8.61 21.95
CA GLY A 14 -15.54 -8.19 22.05
C GLY A 14 -14.69 -8.73 20.90
N ASN A 15 -14.78 -10.01 20.59
CA ASN A 15 -14.06 -10.62 19.49
C ASN A 15 -14.50 -10.06 18.13
N LEU A 16 -15.80 -9.86 17.92
CA LEU A 16 -16.33 -9.27 16.69
C LEU A 16 -15.77 -7.84 16.50
N SER A 17 -15.88 -7.01 17.53
CA SER A 17 -15.40 -5.62 17.48
C SER A 17 -13.89 -5.55 17.23
N ALA A 18 -13.10 -6.37 17.93
CA ALA A 18 -11.66 -6.42 17.74
C ALA A 18 -11.28 -6.87 16.31
N ASN A 19 -11.98 -7.89 15.78
CA ASN A 19 -11.72 -8.35 14.42
C ASN A 19 -12.12 -7.31 13.36
N LEU A 20 -13.25 -6.63 13.54
CA LEU A 20 -13.68 -5.56 12.63
C LEU A 20 -12.66 -4.40 12.64
N ALA A 21 -12.25 -3.95 13.82
CA ALA A 21 -11.26 -2.88 13.95
C ALA A 21 -9.92 -3.27 13.30
N ARG A 22 -9.42 -4.47 13.58
CA ARG A 22 -8.19 -5.00 12.99
C ARG A 22 -8.29 -5.11 11.47
N ASN A 23 -9.38 -5.66 10.95
CA ASN A 23 -9.55 -5.85 9.52
C ASN A 23 -9.66 -4.52 8.78
N LEU A 24 -10.40 -3.55 9.34
CA LEU A 24 -10.47 -2.20 8.79
C LEU A 24 -9.10 -1.53 8.77
N TRP A 25 -8.34 -1.63 9.87
CA TRP A 25 -6.99 -1.10 9.96
C TRP A 25 -6.05 -1.73 8.91
N ALA A 26 -6.01 -3.07 8.85
CA ALA A 26 -5.19 -3.79 7.87
C ALA A 26 -5.57 -3.42 6.44
N TYR A 27 -6.88 -3.35 6.14
CA TYR A 27 -7.37 -2.90 4.85
C TYR A 27 -6.86 -1.50 4.49
N LEU A 28 -6.98 -0.52 5.40
CA LEU A 28 -6.52 0.84 5.15
C LEU A 28 -5.02 0.90 4.84
N ILE A 29 -4.20 0.19 5.61
CA ILE A 29 -2.74 0.18 5.41
C ILE A 29 -2.38 -0.48 4.08
N ILE A 30 -2.93 -1.66 3.77
CA ILE A 30 -2.61 -2.41 2.56
C ILE A 30 -3.11 -1.67 1.30
N PHE A 31 -4.37 -1.24 1.30
CA PHE A 31 -4.95 -0.55 0.15
C PHE A 31 -4.25 0.78 -0.15
N CYS A 32 -3.94 1.55 0.89
CA CYS A 32 -3.20 2.80 0.70
C CYS A 32 -1.73 2.57 0.34
N GLY A 33 -1.22 1.36 0.51
CA GLY A 33 0.10 0.95 0.04
C GLY A 33 0.17 0.61 -1.46
N HIS A 34 -0.98 0.25 -2.09
CA HIS A 34 -0.98 -0.31 -3.44
C HIS A 34 -1.92 0.37 -4.45
N PHE A 35 -3.01 0.95 -4.00
CA PHE A 35 -4.08 1.41 -4.90
C PHE A 35 -4.26 2.93 -4.95
N THR A 36 -3.26 3.68 -4.53
CA THR A 36 -3.27 5.15 -4.60
C THR A 36 -3.22 5.65 -6.04
N GLU A 37 -3.59 6.92 -6.25
CA GLU A 37 -3.69 7.50 -7.60
C GLU A 37 -2.37 7.43 -8.39
N HIS A 38 -1.23 7.53 -7.69
CA HIS A 38 0.10 7.55 -8.29
C HIS A 38 0.84 6.20 -8.23
N ALA A 39 0.21 5.14 -7.70
CA ALA A 39 0.76 3.79 -7.80
C ALA A 39 0.47 3.25 -9.21
N GLU A 40 1.53 2.86 -9.92
CA GLU A 40 1.41 2.28 -11.25
C GLU A 40 0.90 0.84 -11.17
N MET A 41 0.20 0.42 -12.21
CA MET A 41 -0.24 -0.96 -12.39
C MET A 41 0.41 -1.51 -13.64
N PHE A 42 0.98 -2.69 -13.51
CA PHE A 42 1.71 -3.36 -14.58
C PHE A 42 0.92 -4.60 -15.02
N THR A 43 0.87 -4.85 -16.32
CA THR A 43 0.24 -6.04 -16.91
C THR A 43 1.19 -7.22 -16.86
N GLU A 44 0.65 -8.44 -17.02
CA GLU A 44 1.49 -9.65 -17.10
C GLU A 44 2.48 -9.57 -18.26
N GLU A 45 2.09 -8.99 -19.39
CA GLU A 45 2.92 -8.83 -20.59
C GLU A 45 4.15 -7.96 -20.33
N GLU A 46 3.99 -6.88 -19.52
CA GLU A 46 5.10 -5.99 -19.13
C GLU A 46 6.09 -6.62 -18.15
N ILE A 47 5.68 -7.70 -17.47
CA ILE A 47 6.50 -8.40 -16.47
C ILE A 47 7.32 -9.53 -17.12
N VAL A 48 6.84 -10.09 -18.24
CA VAL A 48 7.52 -11.20 -18.93
C VAL A 48 8.89 -10.75 -19.43
N GLY A 49 9.93 -11.40 -18.92
CA GLY A 49 11.32 -11.10 -19.32
C GLY A 49 11.92 -9.84 -18.69
N GLU A 50 11.26 -9.28 -17.65
CA GLU A 50 11.82 -8.12 -16.96
C GLU A 50 13.24 -8.39 -16.43
N THR A 51 14.11 -7.42 -16.57
CA THR A 51 15.42 -7.40 -15.94
C THR A 51 15.31 -7.10 -14.45
N ARG A 52 16.34 -7.41 -13.68
CA ARG A 52 16.38 -7.08 -12.25
C ARG A 52 16.19 -5.57 -11.97
N GLY A 53 16.70 -4.72 -12.84
CA GLY A 53 16.52 -3.26 -12.74
C GLY A 53 15.05 -2.85 -12.95
N GLN A 54 14.39 -3.43 -13.95
CA GLN A 54 12.97 -3.23 -14.20
C GLN A 54 12.11 -3.74 -13.05
N TRP A 55 12.47 -4.88 -12.44
CA TRP A 55 11.82 -5.38 -11.25
C TRP A 55 11.87 -4.36 -10.09
N TYR A 56 13.06 -3.80 -9.79
CA TYR A 56 13.18 -2.78 -8.75
C TYR A 56 12.35 -1.52 -9.08
N LEU A 57 12.36 -1.09 -10.32
CA LEU A 57 11.57 0.06 -10.78
C LEU A 57 10.08 -0.18 -10.58
N ARG A 58 9.60 -1.35 -10.95
CA ARG A 58 8.21 -1.77 -10.77
C ARG A 58 7.80 -1.82 -9.28
N GLN A 59 8.67 -2.33 -8.39
CA GLN A 59 8.40 -2.32 -6.95
C GLN A 59 8.29 -0.89 -6.40
N LEU A 60 9.16 0.01 -6.85
CA LEU A 60 9.14 1.43 -6.45
C LEU A 60 7.87 2.14 -6.93
N LEU A 61 7.52 2.00 -8.20
CA LEU A 61 6.41 2.74 -8.82
C LEU A 61 5.04 2.13 -8.49
N GLY A 62 4.98 0.82 -8.24
CA GLY A 62 3.74 0.09 -7.91
C GLY A 62 3.33 0.18 -6.44
N SER A 63 4.07 0.89 -5.60
CA SER A 63 3.78 0.98 -4.16
C SER A 63 3.82 2.41 -3.62
N SER A 64 3.28 2.59 -2.42
CA SER A 64 3.16 3.90 -1.76
C SER A 64 3.48 3.81 -0.28
N ASN A 65 4.24 4.77 0.22
CA ASN A 65 4.50 4.90 1.65
C ASN A 65 3.45 5.76 2.35
N LEU A 66 3.24 5.46 3.63
CA LEU A 66 2.34 6.20 4.51
C LEU A 66 3.16 6.97 5.56
N GLU A 67 2.96 8.27 5.61
CA GLU A 67 3.61 9.15 6.55
C GLU A 67 2.90 9.14 7.91
N GLY A 68 3.69 9.06 8.99
CA GLY A 68 3.17 9.10 10.34
C GLY A 68 4.26 9.16 11.39
N GLY A 69 3.84 9.22 12.66
CA GLY A 69 4.76 9.16 13.81
C GLY A 69 5.20 7.73 14.14
N PRO A 70 6.13 7.57 15.09
CA PRO A 70 6.64 6.24 15.48
C PRO A 70 5.56 5.24 15.87
N LEU A 71 4.54 5.67 16.62
CA LEU A 71 3.43 4.81 17.00
C LEU A 71 2.64 4.32 15.79
N PHE A 72 2.40 5.17 14.79
CA PHE A 72 1.73 4.77 13.55
C PHE A 72 2.51 3.68 12.80
N HIS A 73 3.82 3.81 12.71
CA HIS A 73 4.68 2.82 12.07
C HIS A 73 4.67 1.48 12.82
N ILE A 74 4.70 1.51 14.17
CA ILE A 74 4.58 0.30 15.00
C ILE A 74 3.21 -0.36 14.80
N MET A 75 2.13 0.42 14.88
CA MET A 75 0.76 -0.07 14.71
C MET A 75 0.49 -0.67 13.34
N SER A 76 1.17 -0.20 12.31
CA SER A 76 1.10 -0.76 10.95
C SER A 76 2.07 -1.94 10.72
N GLY A 77 2.80 -2.39 11.74
CA GLY A 77 3.86 -3.40 11.57
C GLY A 77 4.99 -2.94 10.64
N ASN A 78 5.22 -1.63 10.54
CA ASN A 78 6.11 -0.96 9.58
C ASN A 78 5.70 -1.12 8.10
N LEU A 79 4.54 -1.71 7.79
CA LEU A 79 4.00 -1.77 6.42
C LEU A 79 3.61 -0.39 5.86
N SER A 80 3.65 0.65 6.69
CA SER A 80 3.63 2.04 6.24
C SER A 80 4.83 2.42 5.36
N HIS A 81 5.91 1.64 5.39
CA HIS A 81 7.07 1.71 4.49
C HIS A 81 6.93 0.66 3.38
N GLN A 82 5.86 0.74 2.60
CA GLN A 82 5.50 -0.28 1.62
C GLN A 82 6.51 -0.37 0.47
N ILE A 83 7.06 0.75 0.04
CA ILE A 83 8.10 0.79 -1.00
C ILE A 83 9.32 -0.01 -0.54
N GLU A 84 9.82 0.23 0.67
CA GLU A 84 10.98 -0.48 1.22
C GLU A 84 10.67 -1.95 1.46
N HIS A 85 9.43 -2.27 1.86
CA HIS A 85 8.98 -3.65 2.00
C HIS A 85 9.05 -4.41 0.67
N HIS A 86 8.61 -3.79 -0.42
CA HIS A 86 8.67 -4.40 -1.76
C HIS A 86 10.08 -4.48 -2.33
N LEU A 87 10.90 -3.45 -2.12
CA LEU A 87 12.28 -3.44 -2.61
C LEU A 87 13.19 -4.44 -1.87
N PHE A 88 12.93 -4.66 -0.58
CA PHE A 88 13.77 -5.46 0.31
C PHE A 88 12.91 -6.43 1.17
N PRO A 89 12.26 -7.41 0.56
CA PRO A 89 11.33 -8.32 1.27
C PRO A 89 12.01 -9.11 2.39
N ASP A 90 13.30 -9.40 2.26
CA ASP A 90 14.09 -10.13 3.25
C ASP A 90 14.63 -9.25 4.39
N MET A 91 14.43 -7.93 4.32
CA MET A 91 14.87 -7.01 5.35
C MET A 91 13.90 -7.03 6.54
N PRO A 92 14.38 -7.11 7.79
CA PRO A 92 13.50 -6.95 8.95
C PRO A 92 12.73 -5.63 8.92
N SER A 93 11.43 -5.67 9.16
CA SER A 93 10.52 -4.52 8.97
C SER A 93 10.90 -3.27 9.78
N ASN A 94 11.53 -3.44 10.94
CA ASN A 94 12.02 -2.34 11.77
C ASN A 94 13.20 -1.55 11.14
N ARG A 95 13.79 -2.08 10.06
CA ARG A 95 14.88 -1.43 9.30
C ARG A 95 14.37 -0.57 8.14
N TYR A 96 13.14 -0.72 7.70
CA TYR A 96 12.60 0.07 6.58
C TYR A 96 12.72 1.57 6.80
N ARG A 97 12.45 2.05 8.03
CA ARG A 97 12.62 3.46 8.39
C ARG A 97 14.04 3.99 8.14
N GLN A 98 15.07 3.14 8.29
CA GLN A 98 16.46 3.52 8.05
C GLN A 98 16.81 3.50 6.55
N ALA A 99 16.17 2.64 5.78
CA ALA A 99 16.35 2.53 4.33
C ALA A 99 15.62 3.65 3.57
N ALA A 100 14.43 4.04 4.01
CA ALA A 100 13.54 4.97 3.32
C ALA A 100 14.20 6.29 2.85
N PRO A 101 15.01 6.99 3.66
CA PRO A 101 15.69 8.22 3.19
C PRO A 101 16.64 7.97 2.03
N ARG A 102 17.33 6.82 2.02
CA ARG A 102 18.28 6.45 0.94
C ARG A 102 17.53 6.07 -0.33
N VAL A 103 16.44 5.31 -0.21
CA VAL A 103 15.59 4.95 -1.34
C VAL A 103 15.01 6.20 -1.98
N ARG A 104 14.47 7.11 -1.16
CA ARG A 104 13.96 8.40 -1.63
C ARG A 104 15.01 9.21 -2.38
N ALA A 105 16.22 9.36 -1.82
CA ALA A 105 17.31 10.10 -2.45
C ALA A 105 17.75 9.49 -3.81
N ILE A 106 17.70 8.16 -3.93
CA ILE A 106 17.96 7.48 -5.20
C ILE A 106 16.84 7.77 -6.19
N ALA A 107 15.58 7.63 -5.79
CA ALA A 107 14.44 7.94 -6.64
C ALA A 107 14.51 9.39 -7.18
N GLU A 108 14.74 10.36 -6.30
CA GLU A 108 14.88 11.77 -6.66
C GLU A 108 16.05 12.01 -7.64
N ARG A 109 17.20 11.36 -7.43
CA ARG A 109 18.36 11.46 -8.34
C ARG A 109 18.06 11.04 -9.78
N TYR A 110 17.18 10.02 -9.92
CA TYR A 110 16.80 9.50 -11.24
C TYR A 110 15.48 10.09 -11.76
N GLY A 111 14.93 11.10 -11.08
CA GLY A 111 13.65 11.72 -11.46
C GLY A 111 12.45 10.78 -11.31
N LEU A 112 12.54 9.73 -10.49
CA LEU A 112 11.49 8.78 -10.25
C LEU A 112 10.54 9.26 -9.15
N HIS A 113 9.26 8.97 -9.30
CA HIS A 113 8.27 9.35 -8.31
C HIS A 113 8.34 8.42 -7.08
N TYR A 114 8.73 8.98 -5.92
CA TYR A 114 8.65 8.30 -4.64
C TYR A 114 7.32 8.65 -3.97
N ASN A 115 6.32 7.77 -4.14
CA ASN A 115 4.95 8.01 -3.68
C ASN A 115 4.86 7.91 -2.15
N SER A 116 4.62 9.03 -1.48
CA SER A 116 4.49 9.09 -0.03
C SER A 116 3.44 10.13 0.38
N GLY A 117 2.68 9.84 1.43
CA GLY A 117 1.67 10.77 1.91
C GLY A 117 0.96 10.30 3.19
N ARG A 118 0.24 11.22 3.84
CA ARG A 118 -0.56 10.88 5.03
C ARG A 118 -1.68 9.91 4.68
N LEU A 119 -2.00 8.98 5.60
CA LEU A 119 -3.02 7.95 5.42
C LEU A 119 -4.34 8.51 4.88
N ILE A 120 -4.87 9.58 5.46
CA ILE A 120 -6.16 10.15 5.05
C ILE A 120 -6.12 10.67 3.61
N ARG A 121 -5.00 11.26 3.18
CA ARG A 121 -4.81 11.75 1.82
C ARG A 121 -4.71 10.58 0.85
N GLN A 122 -3.90 9.58 1.16
CA GLN A 122 -3.74 8.39 0.33
C GLN A 122 -5.07 7.63 0.19
N PHE A 123 -5.82 7.47 1.28
CA PHE A 123 -7.15 6.88 1.25
C PHE A 123 -8.13 7.66 0.36
N GLY A 124 -8.10 9.00 0.43
CA GLY A 124 -8.87 9.86 -0.48
C GLY A 124 -8.55 9.58 -1.96
N THR A 125 -7.27 9.38 -2.30
CA THR A 125 -6.86 9.04 -3.67
C THR A 125 -7.33 7.64 -4.09
N VAL A 126 -7.32 6.68 -3.19
CA VAL A 126 -7.87 5.32 -3.42
C VAL A 126 -9.36 5.40 -3.74
N LEU A 127 -10.15 6.09 -2.91
CA LEU A 127 -11.58 6.26 -3.14
C LEU A 127 -11.87 6.93 -4.49
N LYS A 128 -11.13 8.00 -4.82
CA LYS A 128 -11.23 8.69 -6.11
C LYS A 128 -10.95 7.73 -7.28
N ARG A 129 -9.93 6.89 -7.16
CA ARG A 129 -9.58 5.89 -8.17
C ARG A 129 -10.68 4.84 -8.33
N ILE A 130 -11.22 4.31 -7.22
CA ILE A 130 -12.33 3.35 -7.23
C ILE A 130 -13.56 3.95 -7.94
N HIS A 131 -13.96 5.17 -7.56
CA HIS A 131 -15.10 5.83 -8.20
C HIS A 131 -14.87 6.07 -9.70
N ARG A 132 -13.66 6.48 -10.09
CA ARG A 132 -13.31 6.67 -11.50
C ARG A 132 -13.41 5.37 -12.30
N LEU A 133 -13.00 4.24 -11.72
CA LEU A 133 -13.05 2.93 -12.38
C LEU A 133 -14.43 2.30 -12.36
N ALA A 134 -15.24 2.57 -11.31
CA ALA A 134 -16.61 2.06 -11.17
C ALA A 134 -17.60 2.77 -12.11
N LEU A 135 -17.34 4.01 -12.49
CA LEU A 135 -18.19 4.74 -13.43
C LEU A 135 -17.81 4.36 -14.87
N PRO A 136 -18.79 4.12 -15.77
CA PRO A 136 -18.51 3.85 -17.17
C PRO A 136 -17.78 5.05 -17.76
N GLY A 137 -16.45 4.95 -17.82
CA GLY A 137 -15.60 5.99 -18.35
C GLY A 137 -15.88 6.17 -19.85
N ARG A 138 -15.90 7.39 -20.34
CA ARG A 138 -15.68 7.68 -21.75
C ARG A 138 -14.40 6.96 -22.16
N ARG A 139 -14.51 5.87 -22.94
CA ARG A 139 -13.37 5.25 -23.58
C ARG A 139 -12.54 6.37 -24.19
N ARG A 140 -11.35 6.62 -23.71
CA ARG A 140 -10.37 7.38 -24.48
C ARG A 140 -10.11 6.56 -25.74
N ALA A 141 -10.79 6.91 -26.81
CA ALA A 141 -10.39 6.59 -28.16
C ALA A 141 -9.11 7.40 -28.42
N ASN A 142 -7.97 6.88 -28.03
CA ASN A 142 -6.64 7.31 -28.45
C ASN A 142 -5.59 6.43 -27.75
N SER A 143 -5.43 5.24 -28.26
CA SER A 143 -4.15 4.57 -28.32
C SER A 143 -3.98 4.14 -29.77
N ALA A 144 -3.56 5.10 -30.59
CA ALA A 144 -2.92 4.77 -31.84
C ALA A 144 -1.55 4.14 -31.48
N PRO A 145 -1.22 2.97 -32.03
CA PRO A 145 0.13 2.43 -31.91
C PRO A 145 1.07 3.31 -32.73
N VAL A 146 2.18 3.71 -32.14
CA VAL A 146 3.36 4.19 -32.86
C VAL A 146 4.32 3.02 -32.95
#